data_ed940df6082bb2016bb09602945ff7dc
#
_entry.id   ed940df6082bb2016bb09602945ff7dc
#
_cell.length_a   1.000
_cell.length_b   1.000
_cell.length_c   1.000
_cell.angle_alpha   90.00
_cell.angle_beta   90.00
_cell.angle_gamma   90.00
#
_symmetry.space_group_name_H-M   'P 1'
#
loop_
_entity.id
_entity.type
_entity.pdbx_description
1 polymer ?
#
loop_
_entity_poly.entity_id
_entity_poly.type
_entity_poly.pdbx_seq_one_letter_code
_entity_poly.pdbx_strand_id
1 'polypeptide(L)'
;LAWAIAVLTMAVSMNWIPLPQPLNGYVAMALAAIGMVTCGAKFYKNAFGQLRHGGAGMDTLVALSTGITFAFSAFNVVAGDAVWSTRGIAWHTYFDSAMMIIAFVLTGRLLEEKARRGTASSIRKLMGLAPMTARIVSKDDDGVEQLTDVPIATIKIGDLIEVRVGEKM
;
A
#
# COMPACT_ATOMS: atom_id res chain seq x y z
N LEU A 1 -13.19 -3.78 -3.81
CA LEU A 1 -13.71 -2.85 -4.80
C LEU A 1 -12.89 -2.91 -6.11
N ALA A 2 -11.57 -2.75 -6.08
CA ALA A 2 -10.72 -2.74 -7.28
C ALA A 2 -10.89 -4.00 -8.15
N TRP A 3 -10.86 -5.19 -7.54
CA TRP A 3 -11.08 -6.45 -8.23
C TRP A 3 -12.47 -6.55 -8.85
N ALA A 4 -13.51 -6.08 -8.17
CA ALA A 4 -14.87 -6.09 -8.72
C ALA A 4 -14.98 -5.22 -9.98
N ILE A 5 -14.39 -4.02 -9.96
CA ILE A 5 -14.36 -3.14 -11.11
C ILE A 5 -13.51 -3.75 -12.24
N ALA A 6 -12.34 -4.32 -11.93
CA ALA A 6 -11.46 -4.93 -12.92
C ALA A 6 -12.13 -6.11 -13.64
N VAL A 7 -12.76 -7.01 -12.91
CA VAL A 7 -13.48 -8.16 -13.49
C VAL A 7 -14.69 -7.69 -14.31
N LEU A 8 -15.42 -6.68 -13.84
CA LEU A 8 -16.56 -6.13 -14.58
C LEU A 8 -16.11 -5.46 -15.87
N THR A 9 -15.03 -4.66 -15.82
CA THR A 9 -14.46 -4.03 -17.02
C THR A 9 -13.96 -5.09 -18.00
N MET A 10 -13.33 -6.16 -17.51
CA MET A 10 -12.90 -7.29 -18.33
C MET A 10 -14.09 -8.00 -18.98
N ALA A 11 -15.17 -8.27 -18.23
CA ALA A 11 -16.37 -8.93 -18.76
C ALA A 11 -17.03 -8.10 -19.88
N VAL A 12 -17.03 -6.76 -19.74
CA VAL A 12 -17.52 -5.85 -20.77
C VAL A 12 -16.55 -5.83 -21.96
N SER A 13 -15.25 -5.71 -21.75
CA SER A 13 -14.25 -5.67 -22.84
C SER A 13 -14.19 -6.97 -23.63
N MET A 14 -14.35 -8.12 -22.98
CA MET A 14 -14.38 -9.43 -23.62
C MET A 14 -15.76 -9.81 -24.23
N ASN A 15 -16.70 -8.86 -24.20
CA ASN A 15 -18.04 -9.06 -24.77
C ASN A 15 -18.83 -10.22 -24.13
N TRP A 16 -18.51 -10.58 -22.85
CA TRP A 16 -19.29 -11.54 -22.09
C TRP A 16 -20.69 -11.01 -21.76
N ILE A 17 -20.81 -9.70 -21.65
CA ILE A 17 -22.08 -8.99 -21.55
C ILE A 17 -22.36 -8.46 -22.96
N PRO A 18 -23.37 -9.01 -23.70
CA PRO A 18 -23.65 -8.60 -25.07
C PRO A 18 -24.24 -7.19 -25.11
N LEU A 19 -23.39 -6.20 -25.21
CA LEU A 19 -23.77 -4.82 -25.41
C LEU A 19 -23.58 -4.43 -26.88
N PRO A 20 -24.50 -3.65 -27.48
CA PRO A 20 -24.33 -3.20 -28.85
C PRO A 20 -23.12 -2.29 -28.98
N GLN A 21 -22.37 -2.45 -30.09
CA GLN A 21 -21.31 -1.53 -30.48
C GLN A 21 -21.97 -0.20 -30.95
N PRO A 22 -21.50 0.99 -30.55
CA PRO A 22 -20.29 1.34 -29.82
C PRO A 22 -20.45 1.45 -28.30
N LEU A 23 -21.62 1.13 -27.74
CA LEU A 23 -21.94 1.30 -26.30
C LEU A 23 -20.97 0.54 -25.40
N ASN A 24 -20.52 -0.64 -25.83
CA ASN A 24 -19.57 -1.47 -25.09
C ASN A 24 -18.27 -0.70 -24.75
N GLY A 25 -17.70 0.01 -25.73
CA GLY A 25 -16.49 0.82 -25.52
C GLY A 25 -16.68 1.96 -24.53
N TYR A 26 -17.81 2.66 -24.61
CA TYR A 26 -18.12 3.76 -23.68
C TYR A 26 -18.38 3.28 -22.25
N VAL A 27 -19.05 2.14 -22.10
CA VAL A 27 -19.28 1.53 -20.78
C VAL A 27 -17.95 1.08 -20.15
N ALA A 28 -17.09 0.41 -20.92
CA ALA A 28 -15.75 0.00 -20.45
C ALA A 28 -14.90 1.22 -20.05
N MET A 29 -14.94 2.29 -20.84
CA MET A 29 -14.28 3.56 -20.56
C MET A 29 -14.77 4.18 -19.25
N ALA A 30 -16.10 4.26 -19.06
CA ALA A 30 -16.68 4.81 -17.83
C ALA A 30 -16.32 4.00 -16.58
N LEU A 31 -16.38 2.67 -16.66
CA LEU A 31 -15.98 1.78 -15.57
C LEU A 31 -14.50 1.93 -15.22
N ALA A 32 -13.63 1.97 -16.24
CA ALA A 32 -12.20 2.18 -16.02
C ALA A 32 -11.91 3.56 -15.41
N ALA A 33 -12.57 4.63 -15.90
CA ALA A 33 -12.43 5.97 -15.33
C ALA A 33 -12.82 6.01 -13.84
N ILE A 34 -13.98 5.44 -13.50
CA ILE A 34 -14.43 5.33 -12.10
C ILE A 34 -13.39 4.55 -11.26
N GLY A 35 -12.89 3.42 -11.77
CA GLY A 35 -11.90 2.61 -11.09
C GLY A 35 -10.56 3.34 -10.89
N MET A 36 -10.11 4.09 -11.88
CA MET A 36 -8.89 4.90 -11.79
C MET A 36 -9.04 6.02 -10.76
N VAL A 37 -10.18 6.70 -10.71
CA VAL A 37 -10.43 7.78 -9.73
C VAL A 37 -10.64 7.23 -8.32
N THR A 38 -11.34 6.11 -8.15
CA THR A 38 -11.64 5.57 -6.82
C THR A 38 -10.49 4.73 -6.23
N CYS A 39 -9.89 3.85 -7.04
CA CYS A 39 -8.86 2.92 -6.60
C CYS A 39 -7.44 3.41 -6.94
N GLY A 40 -7.27 4.11 -8.07
CA GLY A 40 -6.00 4.58 -8.58
C GLY A 40 -5.54 5.93 -8.05
N ALA A 41 -6.43 6.75 -7.44
CA ALA A 41 -6.14 8.13 -7.04
C ALA A 41 -4.85 8.32 -6.23
N LYS A 42 -4.53 7.38 -5.32
CA LYS A 42 -3.31 7.42 -4.53
C LYS A 42 -2.05 7.33 -5.40
N PHE A 43 -2.05 6.47 -6.42
CA PHE A 43 -0.92 6.31 -7.34
C PHE A 43 -0.66 7.59 -8.10
N TYR A 44 -1.71 8.22 -8.64
CA TYR A 44 -1.59 9.47 -9.38
C TYR A 44 -1.11 10.63 -8.52
N LYS A 45 -1.64 10.77 -7.29
CA LYS A 45 -1.19 11.79 -6.34
C LYS A 45 0.26 11.61 -5.95
N ASN A 46 0.66 10.39 -5.63
CA ASN A 46 2.03 10.08 -5.25
C ASN A 46 3.00 10.27 -6.42
N ALA A 47 2.62 9.81 -7.62
CA ALA A 47 3.40 9.99 -8.83
C ALA A 47 3.65 11.46 -9.14
N PHE A 48 2.61 12.29 -9.08
CA PHE A 48 2.74 13.73 -9.29
C PHE A 48 3.64 14.38 -8.23
N GLY A 49 3.49 14.01 -6.96
CA GLY A 49 4.35 14.47 -5.88
C GLY A 49 5.82 14.09 -6.10
N GLN A 50 6.10 12.84 -6.46
CA GLN A 50 7.45 12.36 -6.74
C GLN A 50 8.09 13.08 -7.94
N LEU A 51 7.35 13.22 -9.03
CA LEU A 51 7.85 13.92 -10.23
C LEU A 51 8.17 15.40 -9.95
N ARG A 52 7.35 16.07 -9.13
CA ARG A 52 7.59 17.47 -8.75
C ARG A 52 8.89 17.66 -7.96
N HIS A 53 9.33 16.63 -7.24
CA HIS A 53 10.59 16.62 -6.47
C HIS A 53 11.75 15.95 -7.22
N GLY A 54 11.61 15.72 -8.52
CA GLY A 54 12.66 15.14 -9.36
C GLY A 54 12.89 13.63 -9.11
N GLY A 55 11.98 12.96 -8.37
CA GLY A 55 12.03 11.53 -8.11
C GLY A 55 11.03 10.74 -8.97
N ALA A 56 11.32 9.49 -9.24
CA ALA A 56 10.41 8.54 -9.86
C ALA A 56 10.41 7.23 -9.05
N GLY A 57 9.23 6.66 -8.83
CA GLY A 57 9.07 5.43 -8.07
C GLY A 57 8.04 4.50 -8.69
N MET A 58 7.71 3.42 -7.97
CA MET A 58 6.72 2.44 -8.42
C MET A 58 5.37 3.10 -8.76
N ASP A 59 4.95 4.09 -7.97
CA ASP A 59 3.68 4.81 -8.19
C ASP A 59 3.70 5.60 -9.50
N THR A 60 4.85 6.16 -9.86
CA THR A 60 5.04 6.88 -11.13
C THR A 60 4.89 5.94 -12.33
N LEU A 61 5.48 4.74 -12.24
CA LEU A 61 5.36 3.74 -13.31
C LEU A 61 3.92 3.25 -13.46
N VAL A 62 3.24 2.98 -12.36
CA VAL A 62 1.82 2.55 -12.38
C VAL A 62 0.93 3.65 -12.95
N ALA A 63 1.10 4.90 -12.51
CA ALA A 63 0.33 6.03 -13.00
C ALA A 63 0.57 6.29 -14.50
N LEU A 64 1.81 6.19 -14.95
CA LEU A 64 2.19 6.40 -16.35
C LEU A 64 1.61 5.28 -17.24
N SER A 65 1.83 4.01 -16.87
CA SER A 65 1.36 2.87 -17.66
C SER A 65 -0.16 2.82 -17.77
N THR A 66 -0.88 2.96 -16.65
CA THR A 66 -2.34 2.94 -16.65
C THR A 66 -2.93 4.20 -17.33
N GLY A 67 -2.30 5.35 -17.14
CA GLY A 67 -2.70 6.61 -17.80
C GLY A 67 -2.56 6.54 -19.33
N ILE A 68 -1.42 6.06 -19.84
CA ILE A 68 -1.21 5.88 -21.29
C ILE A 68 -2.16 4.84 -21.85
N THR A 69 -2.33 3.70 -21.17
CA THR A 69 -3.26 2.64 -21.62
C THR A 69 -4.69 3.15 -21.68
N PHE A 70 -5.12 3.93 -20.69
CA PHE A 70 -6.43 4.54 -20.68
C PHE A 70 -6.59 5.57 -21.80
N ALA A 71 -5.63 6.49 -21.97
CA ALA A 71 -5.68 7.52 -22.99
C ALA A 71 -5.70 6.92 -24.41
N PHE A 72 -4.88 5.90 -24.66
CA PHE A 72 -4.88 5.18 -25.94
C PHE A 72 -6.21 4.48 -26.21
N SER A 73 -6.77 3.81 -25.22
CA SER A 73 -8.07 3.13 -25.35
C SER A 73 -9.21 4.11 -25.52
N ALA A 74 -9.19 5.25 -24.82
CA ALA A 74 -10.17 6.31 -24.98
C ALA A 74 -10.10 6.94 -26.39
N PHE A 75 -8.89 7.16 -26.91
CA PHE A 75 -8.69 7.61 -28.29
C PHE A 75 -9.30 6.61 -29.28
N ASN A 76 -9.08 5.30 -29.08
CA ASN A 76 -9.65 4.27 -29.95
C ASN A 76 -11.18 4.22 -29.90
N VAL A 77 -11.81 4.44 -28.74
CA VAL A 77 -13.27 4.49 -28.63
C VAL A 77 -13.85 5.69 -29.36
N VAL A 78 -13.19 6.85 -29.31
CA VAL A 78 -13.71 8.12 -29.88
C VAL A 78 -13.35 8.27 -31.33
N ALA A 79 -12.16 7.92 -31.75
CA ALA A 79 -11.61 8.19 -33.08
C ALA A 79 -11.11 6.94 -33.81
N GLY A 80 -11.21 5.75 -33.21
CA GLY A 80 -10.66 4.50 -33.78
C GLY A 80 -11.25 4.17 -35.15
N ASP A 81 -12.55 4.27 -35.28
CA ASP A 81 -13.21 4.00 -36.56
C ASP A 81 -12.79 4.98 -37.68
N ALA A 82 -12.63 6.26 -37.37
CA ALA A 82 -12.23 7.25 -38.35
C ALA A 82 -10.76 7.11 -38.79
N VAL A 83 -9.88 6.67 -37.89
CA VAL A 83 -8.42 6.61 -38.13
C VAL A 83 -7.98 5.25 -38.66
N TRP A 84 -8.50 4.16 -38.10
CA TRP A 84 -7.99 2.80 -38.35
C TRP A 84 -8.79 2.05 -39.43
N SER A 85 -10.13 2.31 -39.54
CA SER A 85 -10.96 1.64 -40.54
C SER A 85 -10.51 1.98 -41.97
N THR A 86 -10.10 3.23 -42.21
CA THR A 86 -9.55 3.67 -43.49
C THR A 86 -8.25 2.94 -43.88
N ARG A 87 -7.56 2.33 -42.91
CA ARG A 87 -6.31 1.57 -43.09
C ARG A 87 -6.49 0.07 -43.00
N GLY A 88 -7.72 -0.42 -42.83
CA GLY A 88 -8.02 -1.85 -42.67
C GLY A 88 -7.42 -2.49 -41.38
N ILE A 89 -7.12 -1.69 -40.36
CA ILE A 89 -6.52 -2.15 -39.11
C ILE A 89 -7.62 -2.33 -38.09
N ALA A 90 -7.73 -3.55 -37.52
CA ALA A 90 -8.60 -3.80 -36.37
C ALA A 90 -7.99 -3.16 -35.11
N TRP A 91 -8.79 -2.35 -34.41
CA TRP A 91 -8.35 -1.71 -33.18
C TRP A 91 -9.03 -2.33 -31.96
N HIS A 92 -8.33 -2.29 -30.82
CA HIS A 92 -8.78 -2.85 -29.56
C HIS A 92 -8.66 -1.82 -28.45
N THR A 93 -9.45 -2.01 -27.39
CA THR A 93 -9.38 -1.21 -26.16
C THR A 93 -8.71 -2.05 -25.06
N TYR A 94 -7.97 -1.39 -24.18
CA TYR A 94 -7.19 -2.01 -23.11
C TYR A 94 -7.59 -1.49 -21.72
N PHE A 95 -8.86 -1.13 -21.53
CA PHE A 95 -9.38 -0.64 -20.25
C PHE A 95 -9.30 -1.69 -19.16
N ASP A 96 -9.53 -2.95 -19.48
CA ASP A 96 -9.38 -4.12 -18.62
C ASP A 96 -7.93 -4.25 -18.13
N SER A 97 -6.96 -4.11 -19.01
CA SER A 97 -5.55 -4.18 -18.67
C SER A 97 -5.15 -3.09 -17.67
N ALA A 98 -5.59 -1.84 -17.89
CA ALA A 98 -5.34 -0.75 -16.95
C ALA A 98 -5.92 -1.04 -15.56
N MET A 99 -7.15 -1.57 -15.50
CA MET A 99 -7.81 -1.91 -14.25
C MET A 99 -7.18 -3.11 -13.56
N MET A 100 -6.74 -4.12 -14.31
CA MET A 100 -6.01 -5.27 -13.77
C MET A 100 -4.68 -4.86 -13.15
N ILE A 101 -3.91 -3.97 -13.78
CA ILE A 101 -2.67 -3.45 -13.22
C ILE A 101 -2.94 -2.81 -11.85
N ILE A 102 -3.95 -1.93 -11.76
CA ILE A 102 -4.32 -1.28 -10.49
C ILE A 102 -4.71 -2.31 -9.43
N ALA A 103 -5.54 -3.31 -9.79
CA ALA A 103 -5.99 -4.34 -8.87
C ALA A 103 -4.84 -5.19 -8.32
N PHE A 104 -3.91 -5.63 -9.19
CA PHE A 104 -2.73 -6.39 -8.77
C PHE A 104 -1.79 -5.58 -7.90
N VAL A 105 -1.50 -4.33 -8.26
CA VAL A 105 -0.60 -3.47 -7.47
C VAL A 105 -1.19 -3.17 -6.09
N LEU A 106 -2.50 -2.91 -6.00
CA LEU A 106 -3.18 -2.75 -4.70
C LEU A 106 -3.12 -4.02 -3.85
N THR A 107 -3.28 -5.20 -4.47
CA THR A 107 -3.15 -6.48 -3.78
C THR A 107 -1.73 -6.68 -3.26
N GLY A 108 -0.72 -6.39 -4.08
CA GLY A 108 0.69 -6.46 -3.67
C GLY A 108 0.98 -5.55 -2.47
N ARG A 109 0.46 -4.32 -2.47
CA ARG A 109 0.60 -3.39 -1.33
C ARG A 109 -0.09 -3.88 -0.06
N LEU A 110 -1.26 -4.48 -0.17
CA LEU A 110 -1.95 -5.06 0.98
C LEU A 110 -1.15 -6.22 1.60
N LEU A 111 -0.56 -7.07 0.74
CA LEU A 111 0.29 -8.17 1.20
C LEU A 111 1.57 -7.64 1.87
N GLU A 112 2.22 -6.64 1.28
CA GLU A 112 3.39 -5.97 1.87
C GLU A 112 3.07 -5.36 3.23
N GLU A 113 1.97 -4.61 3.35
CA GLU A 113 1.55 -4.01 4.61
C GLU A 113 1.26 -5.06 5.68
N LYS A 114 0.60 -6.17 5.31
CA LYS A 114 0.33 -7.28 6.21
C LYS A 114 1.61 -7.96 6.70
N ALA A 115 2.59 -8.16 5.81
CA ALA A 115 3.89 -8.73 6.16
C ALA A 115 4.66 -7.81 7.14
N ARG A 116 4.70 -6.50 6.87
CA ARG A 116 5.35 -5.51 7.75
C ARG A 116 4.74 -5.46 9.15
N ARG A 117 3.42 -5.54 9.26
CA ARG A 117 2.72 -5.54 10.57
C ARG A 117 3.10 -6.77 11.40
N GLY A 118 3.30 -7.93 10.79
CA GLY A 118 3.75 -9.14 11.48
C GLY A 118 5.12 -8.96 12.14
N THR A 119 6.07 -8.34 11.45
CA THR A 119 7.41 -8.08 11.95
C THR A 119 7.42 -7.07 13.10
N ALA A 120 6.65 -5.99 13.00
CA ALA A 120 6.54 -4.98 14.05
C ALA A 120 5.95 -5.55 15.36
N SER A 121 5.04 -6.51 15.27
CA SER A 121 4.48 -7.20 16.45
C SER A 121 5.53 -8.01 17.19
N SER A 122 6.46 -8.66 16.48
CA SER A 122 7.56 -9.43 17.07
C SER A 122 8.54 -8.53 17.83
N ILE A 123 8.86 -7.36 17.27
CA ILE A 123 9.73 -6.37 17.94
C ILE A 123 9.06 -5.83 19.20
N ARG A 124 7.76 -5.52 19.17
CA ARG A 124 7.01 -5.07 20.36
C ARG A 124 6.97 -6.12 21.46
N LYS A 125 6.86 -7.41 21.13
CA LYS A 125 6.95 -8.49 22.10
C LYS A 125 8.32 -8.55 22.77
N LEU A 126 9.40 -8.28 22.04
CA LEU A 126 10.75 -8.21 22.60
C LEU A 126 10.94 -6.97 23.48
N MET A 127 10.39 -5.82 23.10
CA MET A 127 10.41 -4.60 23.92
C MET A 127 9.58 -4.73 25.21
N GLY A 128 8.48 -5.49 25.18
CA GLY A 128 7.69 -5.81 26.38
C GLY A 128 8.37 -6.77 27.36
N LEU A 129 9.55 -7.30 27.01
CA LEU A 129 10.39 -8.11 27.91
C LEU A 129 11.39 -7.25 28.71
N ALA A 130 11.47 -5.94 28.48
CA ALA A 130 12.26 -5.04 29.31
C ALA A 130 11.63 -5.00 30.71
N PRO A 131 12.39 -5.20 31.79
CA PRO A 131 11.87 -5.11 33.15
C PRO A 131 11.36 -3.69 33.42
N MET A 132 10.22 -3.57 34.05
CA MET A 132 9.64 -2.25 34.41
C MET A 132 10.13 -1.74 35.77
N THR A 133 10.69 -2.63 36.58
CA THR A 133 11.20 -2.35 37.92
C THR A 133 12.64 -2.85 38.05
N ALA A 134 13.42 -2.18 38.83
CA ALA A 134 14.74 -2.63 39.23
C ALA A 134 14.88 -2.51 40.74
N ARG A 135 15.74 -3.32 41.33
CA ARG A 135 15.99 -3.38 42.76
C ARG A 135 17.18 -2.51 43.12
N ILE A 136 16.93 -1.45 43.87
CA ILE A 136 17.97 -0.56 44.38
C ILE A 136 18.40 -1.03 45.75
N VAL A 137 19.72 -1.03 45.98
CA VAL A 137 20.33 -1.27 47.29
C VAL A 137 20.53 0.09 47.97
N SER A 138 19.75 0.38 48.99
CA SER A 138 19.94 1.56 49.86
C SER A 138 20.54 1.09 51.21
N LYS A 139 21.46 1.89 51.76
CA LYS A 139 21.97 1.65 53.12
C LYS A 139 21.20 2.56 54.08
N ASP A 140 20.66 1.95 55.13
CA ASP A 140 20.04 2.70 56.24
C ASP A 140 21.12 3.30 57.13
N ASP A 141 20.76 4.23 58.01
CA ASP A 141 21.66 4.91 58.95
C ASP A 141 22.43 3.96 59.85
N ASP A 142 21.91 2.75 60.05
CA ASP A 142 22.56 1.64 60.79
C ASP A 142 23.48 0.74 59.92
N GLY A 143 23.68 1.08 58.65
CA GLY A 143 24.53 0.33 57.69
C GLY A 143 23.91 -0.95 57.15
N VAL A 144 22.63 -1.21 57.41
CA VAL A 144 21.90 -2.38 56.91
C VAL A 144 21.46 -2.13 55.46
N GLU A 145 21.79 -3.07 54.56
CA GLU A 145 21.37 -2.98 53.16
C GLU A 145 19.86 -3.29 53.02
N GLN A 146 19.10 -2.31 52.57
CA GLN A 146 17.69 -2.47 52.25
C GLN A 146 17.51 -2.53 50.72
N LEU A 147 16.79 -3.56 50.27
CA LEU A 147 16.45 -3.79 48.86
C LEU A 147 15.05 -3.25 48.59
N THR A 148 14.93 -2.28 47.70
CA THR A 148 13.65 -1.68 47.34
C THR A 148 13.41 -1.79 45.84
N ASP A 149 12.28 -2.37 45.44
CA ASP A 149 11.88 -2.42 44.03
C ASP A 149 11.31 -1.07 43.59
N VAL A 150 11.98 -0.42 42.63
CA VAL A 150 11.59 0.88 42.12
C VAL A 150 11.36 0.84 40.58
N PRO A 151 10.49 1.67 40.05
CA PRO A 151 10.36 1.83 38.60
C PRO A 151 11.69 2.27 37.97
N ILE A 152 12.08 1.67 36.83
CA ILE A 152 13.34 2.02 36.15
C ILE A 152 13.46 3.52 35.86
N ALA A 153 12.33 4.19 35.58
CA ALA A 153 12.29 5.64 35.32
C ALA A 153 12.78 6.51 36.51
N THR A 154 12.85 5.97 37.71
CA THR A 154 13.27 6.69 38.91
C THR A 154 14.74 6.51 39.26
N ILE A 155 15.45 5.61 38.59
CA ILE A 155 16.87 5.29 38.81
C ILE A 155 17.74 6.45 38.32
N LYS A 156 18.70 6.84 39.12
CA LYS A 156 19.69 7.89 38.82
C LYS A 156 21.07 7.31 38.61
N ILE A 157 21.89 8.06 37.89
CA ILE A 157 23.31 7.70 37.71
C ILE A 157 24.00 7.73 39.09
N GLY A 158 24.53 6.59 39.50
CA GLY A 158 25.16 6.41 40.81
C GLY A 158 24.42 5.47 41.74
N ASP A 159 23.17 5.10 41.43
CA ASP A 159 22.41 4.13 42.23
C ASP A 159 22.99 2.72 42.09
N LEU A 160 23.07 1.98 43.20
CA LEU A 160 23.52 0.61 43.23
C LEU A 160 22.34 -0.33 42.97
N ILE A 161 22.43 -1.18 41.92
CA ILE A 161 21.36 -2.08 41.53
C ILE A 161 21.78 -3.54 41.79
N GLU A 162 20.91 -4.29 42.47
CA GLU A 162 21.08 -5.75 42.60
C GLU A 162 20.43 -6.45 41.39
N VAL A 163 21.21 -7.30 40.70
CA VAL A 163 20.72 -8.15 39.63
C VAL A 163 20.99 -9.62 40.00
N ARG A 164 19.92 -10.43 40.02
CA ARG A 164 20.03 -11.85 40.32
C ARG A 164 20.27 -12.67 39.06
N VAL A 165 20.88 -13.82 39.23
CA VAL A 165 21.11 -14.77 38.13
C VAL A 165 19.79 -15.20 37.53
N GLY A 166 19.60 -14.90 36.21
CA GLY A 166 18.36 -15.16 35.47
C GLY A 166 17.42 -13.95 35.32
N GLU A 167 17.68 -12.83 36.01
CA GLU A 167 16.97 -11.58 35.80
C GLU A 167 17.50 -10.88 34.53
N LYS A 168 16.60 -10.22 33.81
CA LYS A 168 16.94 -9.41 32.63
C LYS A 168 17.23 -7.98 33.07
N MET A 169 18.26 -7.42 32.51
CA MET A 169 18.58 -5.99 32.59
C MET A 169 18.01 -5.24 31.36
#